data_1ee3515a2126486a5a263cb9299a32af
#
_entry.id   1ee3515a2126486a5a263cb9299a32af
#
_cell.length_a   1.000
_cell.length_b   1.000
_cell.length_c   1.000
_cell.angle_alpha   90.00
_cell.angle_beta   90.00
_cell.angle_gamma   90.00
#
_symmetry.space_group_name_H-M   'P 1'
#
loop_
_entity.id
_entity.type
_entity.pdbx_description
1 polymer ?
#
loop_
_entity_poly.entity_id
_entity_poly.type
_entity_poly.pdbx_seq_one_letter_code
_entity_poly.pdbx_strand_id
1 'polypeptide(L)'
;MNTFGRKLRLSTFGESHGRAIGCILDGVPAGLVIDEAFIQSELDRRRPGQSALTTGRKEPDRVEILSGVFEGQSTGTPIAMVIFNTDQKSRDYENVKKLFRPGHADYTYWQKYGIRDYRGGGRSSARETAARVAAGAVAKLMLRELGVTVEAGILEIDGIAAQRYDFAHARQSVLNALDPEVESAQEAAVLAAKEAHDSVGGAVLTRATGVPAGWGEPLYYKLDAVLAEAMMGINAAKAVEIGAGAAAARMKGSENNDAITPEGFASNNSGGILGGISNGDDLYVTTWFKPTPSIFKEQQSLTTEGESIRYKLKGRHDPCVAIRGVIVCEAMMALTLADMALLGLGSRMEHLAAIYRR
;
A
#
# COMPACT_ATOMS: atom_id res chain seq x y z
N MET A 1 14.74 4.67 -6.43
CA MET A 1 15.02 3.22 -6.51
C MET A 1 13.73 2.52 -6.93
N ASN A 2 13.83 1.31 -7.51
CA ASN A 2 12.67 0.51 -7.94
C ASN A 2 12.62 -0.84 -7.24
N THR A 3 13.41 -1.00 -6.17
CA THR A 3 13.50 -2.22 -5.36
C THR A 3 13.30 -1.84 -3.89
N PHE A 4 12.46 -2.62 -3.20
CA PHE A 4 12.12 -2.54 -1.78
C PHE A 4 12.50 -3.86 -1.08
N GLY A 5 12.83 -3.82 0.23
CA GLY A 5 13.20 -4.98 1.03
C GLY A 5 14.69 -5.37 0.93
N ARG A 6 15.14 -6.23 1.82
CA ARG A 6 16.55 -6.69 1.93
C ARG A 6 16.73 -8.17 1.69
N LYS A 7 15.96 -9.02 2.35
CA LYS A 7 15.95 -10.48 2.14
C LYS A 7 14.82 -10.85 1.18
N LEU A 8 13.62 -10.39 1.45
CA LEU A 8 12.51 -10.45 0.51
C LEU A 8 12.51 -9.17 -0.33
N ARG A 9 13.00 -9.24 -1.56
CA ARG A 9 13.22 -8.07 -2.42
C ARG A 9 12.17 -7.99 -3.52
N LEU A 10 11.45 -6.88 -3.55
CA LEU A 10 10.46 -6.56 -4.58
C LEU A 10 11.03 -5.52 -5.54
N SER A 11 11.21 -5.87 -6.82
CA SER A 11 11.48 -4.91 -7.90
C SER A 11 10.26 -4.79 -8.79
N THR A 12 9.75 -3.56 -8.99
CA THR A 12 8.58 -3.30 -9.85
C THR A 12 8.99 -2.61 -11.15
N PHE A 13 8.28 -2.90 -12.24
CA PHE A 13 8.53 -2.35 -13.57
C PHE A 13 7.24 -2.08 -14.34
N GLY A 14 7.37 -1.40 -15.48
CA GLY A 14 6.26 -1.06 -16.38
C GLY A 14 5.56 0.25 -16.06
N GLU A 15 4.83 0.80 -17.03
CA GLU A 15 4.12 2.08 -16.98
C GLU A 15 2.61 1.89 -17.13
N SER A 16 1.86 2.86 -16.59
CA SER A 16 0.37 2.84 -16.59
C SER A 16 -0.25 2.65 -17.97
N HIS A 17 0.37 3.19 -19.02
CA HIS A 17 -0.07 3.11 -20.42
C HIS A 17 0.97 2.41 -21.29
N GLY A 18 1.94 1.70 -20.70
CA GLY A 18 2.81 0.74 -21.36
C GLY A 18 2.07 -0.56 -21.66
N ARG A 19 2.78 -1.54 -22.21
CA ARG A 19 2.23 -2.85 -22.56
C ARG A 19 1.77 -3.64 -21.32
N ALA A 20 2.56 -3.57 -20.25
CA ALA A 20 2.31 -4.29 -19.00
C ALA A 20 2.96 -3.55 -17.83
N ILE A 21 2.55 -3.91 -16.62
CA ILE A 21 3.26 -3.70 -15.36
C ILE A 21 3.60 -5.05 -14.77
N GLY A 22 4.57 -5.09 -13.86
CA GLY A 22 4.91 -6.36 -13.21
C GLY A 22 5.92 -6.16 -12.10
N CYS A 23 6.32 -7.28 -11.53
CA CYS A 23 7.34 -7.32 -10.49
C CYS A 23 8.18 -8.59 -10.57
N ILE A 24 9.33 -8.51 -9.93
CA ILE A 24 10.19 -9.63 -9.56
C ILE A 24 10.27 -9.64 -8.04
N LEU A 25 9.81 -10.73 -7.43
CA LEU A 25 9.92 -10.98 -5.99
C LEU A 25 10.98 -12.04 -5.76
N ASP A 26 12.08 -11.62 -5.15
CA ASP A 26 13.24 -12.47 -4.87
C ASP A 26 13.39 -12.69 -3.36
N GLY A 27 13.81 -13.89 -2.94
CA GLY A 27 14.00 -14.25 -1.54
C GLY A 27 12.84 -15.00 -0.90
N VAL A 28 11.83 -15.41 -1.67
CA VAL A 28 10.76 -16.31 -1.17
C VAL A 28 11.36 -17.68 -0.91
N PRO A 29 11.22 -18.26 0.31
CA PRO A 29 11.71 -19.61 0.61
C PRO A 29 11.07 -20.65 -0.34
N ALA A 30 11.83 -21.69 -0.70
CA ALA A 30 11.31 -22.80 -1.47
C ALA A 30 10.27 -23.60 -0.67
N GLY A 31 9.26 -24.16 -1.37
CA GLY A 31 8.23 -25.01 -0.79
C GLY A 31 7.00 -24.27 -0.26
N LEU A 32 6.92 -22.93 -0.41
CA LEU A 32 5.69 -22.19 -0.14
C LEU A 32 4.64 -22.56 -1.20
N VAL A 33 3.46 -22.98 -0.76
CA VAL A 33 2.31 -23.20 -1.66
C VAL A 33 1.86 -21.86 -2.24
N ILE A 34 1.89 -21.75 -3.56
CA ILE A 34 1.47 -20.56 -4.30
C ILE A 34 0.03 -20.72 -4.75
N ASP A 35 -0.89 -20.11 -4.01
CA ASP A 35 -2.30 -20.06 -4.36
C ASP A 35 -2.55 -18.90 -5.35
N GLU A 36 -2.54 -19.20 -6.64
CA GLU A 36 -2.78 -18.22 -7.71
C GLU A 36 -4.17 -17.59 -7.62
N ALA A 37 -5.19 -18.35 -7.16
CA ALA A 37 -6.54 -17.83 -6.98
C ALA A 37 -6.58 -16.79 -5.85
N PHE A 38 -5.84 -17.02 -4.79
CA PHE A 38 -5.70 -16.02 -3.72
C PHE A 38 -4.99 -14.75 -4.22
N ILE A 39 -3.89 -14.88 -4.97
CA ILE A 39 -3.18 -13.74 -5.55
C ILE A 39 -4.13 -12.93 -6.45
N GLN A 40 -4.91 -13.59 -7.29
CA GLN A 40 -5.90 -12.95 -8.15
C GLN A 40 -7.00 -12.27 -7.34
N SER A 41 -7.47 -12.89 -6.25
CA SER A 41 -8.50 -12.30 -5.39
C SER A 41 -8.05 -11.00 -4.73
N GLU A 42 -6.79 -10.89 -4.32
CA GLU A 42 -6.21 -9.65 -3.77
C GLU A 42 -6.10 -8.55 -4.86
N LEU A 43 -5.74 -8.93 -6.08
CA LEU A 43 -5.76 -8.01 -7.22
C LEU A 43 -7.18 -7.56 -7.56
N ASP A 44 -8.16 -8.45 -7.48
CA ASP A 44 -9.58 -8.14 -7.70
C ASP A 44 -10.10 -7.13 -6.69
N ARG A 45 -9.71 -7.21 -5.41
CA ARG A 45 -10.02 -6.22 -4.38
C ARG A 45 -9.45 -4.83 -4.70
N ARG A 46 -8.25 -4.75 -5.33
CA ARG A 46 -7.59 -3.49 -5.67
C ARG A 46 -8.06 -2.90 -6.99
N ARG A 47 -8.46 -3.69 -7.97
CA ARG A 47 -8.70 -3.25 -9.36
C ARG A 47 -9.64 -2.05 -9.44
N PRO A 48 -9.51 -1.18 -10.48
CA PRO A 48 -10.42 -0.07 -10.70
C PRO A 48 -11.79 -0.52 -11.21
N GLY A 49 -12.80 0.34 -11.09
CA GLY A 49 -14.11 0.13 -11.72
C GLY A 49 -15.03 -0.84 -10.99
N GLN A 50 -14.82 -1.07 -9.70
CA GLN A 50 -15.67 -1.97 -8.90
C GLN A 50 -16.97 -1.32 -8.42
N SER A 51 -16.99 0.01 -8.26
CA SER A 51 -18.13 0.76 -7.76
C SER A 51 -18.19 2.16 -8.34
N ALA A 52 -19.28 2.87 -8.06
CA ALA A 52 -19.44 4.28 -8.40
C ALA A 52 -18.42 5.19 -7.68
N LEU A 53 -17.78 4.70 -6.63
CA LEU A 53 -16.83 5.40 -5.77
C LEU A 53 -15.39 5.36 -6.29
N THR A 54 -15.13 4.61 -7.35
CA THR A 54 -13.81 4.46 -7.96
C THR A 54 -13.80 4.93 -9.42
N THR A 55 -12.62 4.96 -10.04
CA THR A 55 -12.45 5.35 -11.44
C THR A 55 -13.22 4.43 -12.39
N GLY A 56 -13.74 4.97 -13.49
CA GLY A 56 -14.41 4.22 -14.55
C GLY A 56 -13.48 3.40 -15.47
N ARG A 57 -12.17 3.32 -15.21
CA ARG A 57 -11.24 2.43 -15.93
C ARG A 57 -11.57 0.98 -15.59
N LYS A 58 -11.56 0.10 -16.58
CA LYS A 58 -11.85 -1.34 -16.41
C LYS A 58 -10.62 -2.15 -16.79
N GLU A 59 -9.92 -2.65 -15.80
CA GLU A 59 -8.77 -3.55 -15.98
C GLU A 59 -9.07 -4.87 -15.23
N PRO A 60 -8.89 -6.01 -15.86
CA PRO A 60 -9.09 -7.30 -15.20
C PRO A 60 -8.00 -7.60 -14.17
N ASP A 61 -6.86 -6.92 -14.27
CA ASP A 61 -5.65 -7.13 -13.44
C ASP A 61 -5.23 -8.60 -13.33
N ARG A 62 -5.42 -9.36 -14.43
CA ARG A 62 -5.04 -10.76 -14.48
C ARG A 62 -3.52 -10.88 -14.38
N VAL A 63 -3.06 -11.60 -13.36
CA VAL A 63 -1.65 -11.86 -13.15
C VAL A 63 -1.22 -13.14 -13.87
N GLU A 64 -0.04 -13.11 -14.48
CA GLU A 64 0.65 -14.27 -15.04
C GLU A 64 1.97 -14.45 -14.29
N ILE A 65 2.19 -15.65 -13.73
CA ILE A 65 3.44 -16.04 -13.09
C ILE A 65 4.34 -16.65 -14.14
N LEU A 66 5.53 -16.07 -14.35
CA LEU A 66 6.44 -16.46 -15.41
C LEU A 66 7.62 -17.32 -14.94
N SER A 67 7.94 -17.29 -13.65
CA SER A 67 9.06 -18.04 -13.05
C SER A 67 8.92 -18.19 -11.55
N GLY A 68 9.78 -19.01 -10.95
CA GLY A 68 9.90 -19.16 -9.49
C GLY A 68 8.85 -20.05 -8.85
N VAL A 69 8.00 -20.71 -9.66
CA VAL A 69 6.96 -21.66 -9.21
C VAL A 69 7.03 -22.93 -10.04
N PHE A 70 6.99 -24.09 -9.36
CA PHE A 70 6.93 -25.40 -9.98
C PHE A 70 5.97 -26.30 -9.19
N GLU A 71 5.04 -26.97 -9.88
CA GLU A 71 3.99 -27.80 -9.26
C GLU A 71 3.23 -27.12 -8.12
N GLY A 72 2.93 -25.82 -8.29
CA GLY A 72 2.20 -25.00 -7.30
C GLY A 72 3.01 -24.56 -6.07
N GLN A 73 4.32 -24.76 -6.07
CA GLN A 73 5.19 -24.36 -4.96
C GLN A 73 6.32 -23.43 -5.44
N SER A 74 6.73 -22.51 -4.56
CA SER A 74 7.91 -21.68 -4.80
C SER A 74 9.18 -22.52 -4.87
N THR A 75 10.10 -22.16 -5.77
CA THR A 75 11.36 -22.90 -6.00
C THR A 75 12.56 -22.30 -5.26
N GLY A 76 12.38 -21.19 -4.53
CA GLY A 76 13.50 -20.43 -3.94
C GLY A 76 14.22 -19.53 -4.94
N THR A 77 13.79 -19.48 -6.21
CA THR A 77 14.29 -18.58 -7.25
C THR A 77 13.31 -17.42 -7.45
N PRO A 78 13.72 -16.32 -8.15
CA PRO A 78 12.86 -15.15 -8.30
C PRO A 78 11.50 -15.47 -8.95
N ILE A 79 10.41 -15.03 -8.29
CA ILE A 79 9.05 -15.11 -8.83
C ILE A 79 8.81 -13.86 -9.67
N ALA A 80 8.68 -14.04 -10.99
CA ALA A 80 8.33 -12.97 -11.91
C ALA A 80 6.82 -13.00 -12.19
N MET A 81 6.16 -11.85 -11.99
CA MET A 81 4.72 -11.69 -12.21
C MET A 81 4.45 -10.52 -13.15
N VAL A 82 3.56 -10.72 -14.11
CA VAL A 82 3.19 -9.72 -15.13
C VAL A 82 1.67 -9.54 -15.17
N ILE A 83 1.25 -8.27 -15.33
CA ILE A 83 -0.15 -7.87 -15.51
C ILE A 83 -0.22 -7.00 -16.76
N PHE A 84 -0.88 -7.50 -17.82
CA PHE A 84 -1.04 -6.76 -19.05
C PHE A 84 -2.08 -5.65 -18.93
N ASN A 85 -1.79 -4.49 -19.55
CA ASN A 85 -2.73 -3.38 -19.64
C ASN A 85 -3.67 -3.61 -20.82
N THR A 86 -4.99 -3.56 -20.59
CA THR A 86 -6.02 -3.85 -21.61
C THR A 86 -6.94 -2.67 -21.93
N ASP A 87 -7.18 -1.75 -20.97
CA ASP A 87 -8.06 -0.55 -21.13
C ASP A 87 -7.26 0.77 -21.07
N GLN A 88 -6.12 0.82 -21.73
CA GLN A 88 -5.32 2.03 -21.84
C GLN A 88 -5.86 2.95 -22.96
N LYS A 89 -6.19 4.22 -22.62
CA LYS A 89 -6.64 5.23 -23.58
C LYS A 89 -5.65 6.39 -23.63
N SER A 90 -4.52 6.18 -24.32
CA SER A 90 -3.42 7.15 -24.38
C SER A 90 -3.84 8.50 -24.96
N ARG A 91 -4.87 8.53 -25.83
CA ARG A 91 -5.43 9.76 -26.43
C ARG A 91 -6.03 10.72 -25.39
N ASP A 92 -6.50 10.22 -24.25
CA ASP A 92 -7.07 11.03 -23.16
C ASP A 92 -6.03 11.97 -22.53
N TYR A 93 -4.74 11.78 -22.80
CA TYR A 93 -3.62 12.51 -22.20
C TYR A 93 -2.88 13.44 -23.17
N GLU A 94 -3.30 13.57 -24.42
CA GLU A 94 -2.64 14.46 -25.40
C GLU A 94 -2.68 15.92 -24.95
N ASN A 95 -3.75 16.35 -24.28
CA ASN A 95 -3.89 17.71 -23.75
C ASN A 95 -2.96 18.03 -22.59
N VAL A 96 -2.35 17.03 -21.94
CA VAL A 96 -1.39 17.20 -20.83
C VAL A 96 0.05 16.96 -21.23
N LYS A 97 0.32 16.65 -22.51
CA LYS A 97 1.65 16.37 -23.04
C LYS A 97 2.65 17.48 -22.79
N LYS A 98 2.22 18.73 -22.96
CA LYS A 98 3.05 19.93 -22.87
C LYS A 98 2.82 20.77 -21.61
N LEU A 99 2.15 20.21 -20.57
CA LEU A 99 1.89 20.90 -19.32
C LEU A 99 2.11 19.99 -18.11
N PHE A 100 2.25 20.58 -16.94
CA PHE A 100 2.40 19.87 -15.68
C PHE A 100 1.09 19.92 -14.90
N ARG A 101 0.57 18.76 -14.47
CA ARG A 101 -0.63 18.73 -13.62
C ARG A 101 -0.27 19.15 -12.20
N PRO A 102 -0.98 20.13 -11.59
CA PRO A 102 -0.75 20.53 -10.20
C PRO A 102 -0.94 19.35 -9.26
N GLY A 103 -0.08 19.24 -8.24
CA GLY A 103 -0.13 18.14 -7.26
C GLY A 103 0.23 16.75 -7.80
N HIS A 104 0.48 16.60 -9.11
CA HIS A 104 0.95 15.37 -9.74
C HIS A 104 2.47 15.35 -9.89
N ALA A 105 3.07 14.18 -10.09
CA ALA A 105 4.52 14.04 -10.23
C ALA A 105 5.11 14.50 -11.58
N ASP A 106 4.31 15.06 -12.49
CA ASP A 106 4.74 15.46 -13.83
C ASP A 106 5.95 16.38 -13.81
N TYR A 107 5.88 17.44 -12.97
CA TYR A 107 6.96 18.43 -12.84
C TYR A 107 8.24 17.81 -12.28
N THR A 108 8.14 17.03 -11.20
CA THR A 108 9.31 16.45 -10.53
C THR A 108 9.99 15.36 -11.37
N TYR A 109 9.22 14.58 -12.14
CA TYR A 109 9.79 13.61 -13.09
C TYR A 109 10.53 14.33 -14.22
N TRP A 110 9.95 15.41 -14.75
CA TRP A 110 10.60 16.23 -15.77
C TRP A 110 11.91 16.82 -15.25
N GLN A 111 11.91 17.43 -14.06
CA GLN A 111 13.12 17.99 -13.46
C GLN A 111 14.20 16.95 -13.17
N LYS A 112 13.80 15.76 -12.75
CA LYS A 112 14.75 14.72 -12.36
C LYS A 112 15.33 13.96 -13.55
N TYR A 113 14.49 13.64 -14.54
CA TYR A 113 14.90 12.72 -15.63
C TYR A 113 15.01 13.40 -16.99
N GLY A 114 14.57 14.66 -17.14
CA GLY A 114 14.54 15.38 -18.42
C GLY A 114 13.51 14.86 -19.42
N ILE A 115 12.86 13.76 -19.09
CA ILE A 115 11.80 13.10 -19.88
C ILE A 115 10.74 12.52 -18.96
N ARG A 116 9.48 12.48 -19.42
CA ARG A 116 8.39 11.79 -18.72
C ARG A 116 7.46 11.08 -19.71
N ASP A 117 6.89 9.98 -19.32
CA ASP A 117 5.70 9.44 -20.00
C ASP A 117 4.47 10.20 -19.50
N TYR A 118 3.91 11.08 -20.34
CA TYR A 118 2.72 11.87 -20.00
C TYR A 118 1.44 11.02 -19.97
N ARG A 119 1.45 9.84 -20.59
CA ARG A 119 0.30 8.96 -20.72
C ARG A 119 -0.02 8.32 -19.36
N GLY A 120 -1.07 8.79 -18.70
CA GLY A 120 -1.51 8.31 -17.39
C GLY A 120 -0.49 8.51 -16.24
N GLY A 121 0.61 9.23 -16.48
CA GLY A 121 1.65 9.48 -15.49
C GLY A 121 2.74 8.40 -15.37
N GLY A 122 2.77 7.42 -16.27
CA GLY A 122 3.81 6.39 -16.31
C GLY A 122 3.95 5.64 -14.98
N ARG A 123 5.18 5.62 -14.43
CA ARG A 123 5.51 5.01 -13.12
C ARG A 123 4.91 5.72 -11.91
N SER A 124 4.56 7.02 -12.02
CA SER A 124 3.94 7.76 -10.91
C SER A 124 2.44 7.48 -10.74
N SER A 125 1.86 6.72 -11.64
CA SER A 125 0.46 6.32 -11.58
C SER A 125 0.21 5.27 -10.50
N ALA A 126 -0.93 5.37 -9.79
CA ALA A 126 -1.38 4.34 -8.84
C ALA A 126 -1.60 2.95 -9.51
N ARG A 127 -1.56 2.87 -10.85
CA ARG A 127 -1.61 1.60 -11.60
C ARG A 127 -0.48 0.64 -11.21
N GLU A 128 0.72 1.17 -10.93
CA GLU A 128 1.90 0.38 -10.56
C GLU A 128 1.69 -0.44 -9.28
N THR A 129 0.78 0.01 -8.39
CA THR A 129 0.49 -0.69 -7.13
C THR A 129 -0.12 -2.07 -7.32
N ALA A 130 -0.65 -2.43 -8.51
CA ALA A 130 -1.10 -3.79 -8.79
C ALA A 130 0.07 -4.79 -8.71
N ALA A 131 1.27 -4.41 -9.16
CA ALA A 131 2.46 -5.24 -9.01
C ALA A 131 2.85 -5.44 -7.53
N ARG A 132 2.68 -4.39 -6.69
CA ARG A 132 2.91 -4.50 -5.23
C ARG A 132 1.90 -5.42 -4.57
N VAL A 133 0.62 -5.36 -4.99
CA VAL A 133 -0.44 -6.23 -4.44
C VAL A 133 -0.21 -7.69 -4.83
N ALA A 134 0.21 -7.97 -6.06
CA ALA A 134 0.56 -9.33 -6.47
C ALA A 134 1.70 -9.91 -5.60
N ALA A 135 2.77 -9.14 -5.40
CA ALA A 135 3.88 -9.55 -4.54
C ALA A 135 3.47 -9.63 -3.05
N GLY A 136 2.67 -8.67 -2.58
CA GLY A 136 2.13 -8.66 -1.23
C GLY A 136 1.22 -9.87 -0.93
N ALA A 137 0.48 -10.35 -1.93
CA ALA A 137 -0.30 -11.57 -1.79
C ALA A 137 0.60 -12.81 -1.57
N VAL A 138 1.73 -12.91 -2.27
CA VAL A 138 2.72 -13.97 -1.99
C VAL A 138 3.29 -13.83 -0.58
N ALA A 139 3.61 -12.61 -0.14
CA ALA A 139 4.06 -12.35 1.23
C ALA A 139 2.99 -12.71 2.27
N LYS A 140 1.70 -12.46 2.01
CA LYS A 140 0.58 -12.90 2.87
C LYS A 140 0.49 -14.42 2.96
N LEU A 141 0.72 -15.17 1.85
CA LEU A 141 0.77 -16.62 1.89
C LEU A 141 1.90 -17.10 2.82
N MET A 142 3.08 -16.50 2.70
CA MET A 142 4.21 -16.82 3.60
C MET A 142 3.88 -16.50 5.06
N LEU A 143 3.27 -15.36 5.33
CA LEU A 143 2.92 -14.94 6.70
C LEU A 143 1.84 -15.83 7.33
N ARG A 144 0.91 -16.38 6.53
CA ARG A 144 -0.09 -17.36 7.01
C ARG A 144 0.54 -18.62 7.57
N GLU A 145 1.60 -19.13 6.94
CA GLU A 145 2.37 -20.27 7.46
C GLU A 145 3.04 -19.96 8.81
N LEU A 146 3.22 -18.69 9.13
CA LEU A 146 3.77 -18.20 10.39
C LEU A 146 2.69 -17.77 11.40
N GLY A 147 1.40 -17.94 11.07
CA GLY A 147 0.28 -17.53 11.93
C GLY A 147 0.01 -16.03 11.96
N VAL A 148 0.56 -15.26 11.01
CA VAL A 148 0.40 -13.80 10.94
C VAL A 148 -0.67 -13.43 9.92
N THR A 149 -1.59 -12.56 10.31
CA THR A 149 -2.65 -12.00 9.46
C THR A 149 -2.47 -10.50 9.31
N VAL A 150 -2.69 -9.97 8.08
CA VAL A 150 -2.65 -8.53 7.78
C VAL A 150 -3.97 -8.11 7.19
N GLU A 151 -4.57 -7.07 7.77
CA GLU A 151 -5.86 -6.51 7.40
C GLU A 151 -5.79 -4.99 7.38
N ALA A 152 -6.65 -4.33 6.59
CA ALA A 152 -6.76 -2.89 6.59
C ALA A 152 -8.20 -2.44 6.29
N GLY A 153 -8.48 -1.20 6.64
CA GLY A 153 -9.75 -0.57 6.30
C GLY A 153 -9.66 0.95 6.34
N ILE A 154 -10.68 1.60 5.81
CA ILE A 154 -10.81 3.07 5.84
C ILE A 154 -11.05 3.52 7.28
N LEU A 155 -10.13 4.32 7.79
CA LEU A 155 -10.25 4.98 9.08
C LEU A 155 -11.01 6.29 8.95
N GLU A 156 -10.74 7.06 7.90
CA GLU A 156 -11.32 8.40 7.71
C GLU A 156 -11.47 8.73 6.22
N ILE A 157 -12.55 9.42 5.85
CA ILE A 157 -12.73 10.07 4.56
C ILE A 157 -13.28 11.48 4.82
N ASP A 158 -12.61 12.51 4.28
CA ASP A 158 -13.04 13.93 4.33
C ASP A 158 -13.37 14.41 5.75
N GLY A 159 -12.58 14.01 6.75
CA GLY A 159 -12.78 14.35 8.15
C GLY A 159 -13.83 13.50 8.89
N ILE A 160 -14.49 12.55 8.21
CA ILE A 160 -15.45 11.63 8.82
C ILE A 160 -14.69 10.38 9.29
N ALA A 161 -14.36 10.34 10.58
CA ALA A 161 -13.52 9.30 11.17
C ALA A 161 -14.35 8.16 11.79
N ALA A 162 -13.86 6.92 11.62
CA ALA A 162 -14.34 5.74 12.30
C ALA A 162 -14.12 5.86 13.82
N GLN A 163 -15.11 5.43 14.60
CA GLN A 163 -15.05 5.35 16.06
C GLN A 163 -14.81 3.92 16.55
N ARG A 164 -15.05 2.94 15.68
CA ARG A 164 -14.84 1.51 15.91
C ARG A 164 -14.07 0.90 14.75
N TYR A 165 -13.32 -0.16 15.01
CA TYR A 165 -12.48 -0.82 14.02
C TYR A 165 -12.92 -2.26 13.80
N ASP A 166 -13.87 -2.46 12.89
CA ASP A 166 -14.36 -3.77 12.46
C ASP A 166 -13.75 -4.16 11.11
N PHE A 167 -12.65 -4.92 11.15
CA PHE A 167 -11.95 -5.39 9.95
C PHE A 167 -12.76 -6.45 9.17
N ALA A 168 -13.66 -7.19 9.86
CA ALA A 168 -14.53 -8.15 9.17
C ALA A 168 -15.59 -7.40 8.33
N HIS A 169 -16.16 -6.31 8.87
CA HIS A 169 -17.02 -5.41 8.12
C HIS A 169 -16.26 -4.75 6.94
N ALA A 170 -15.06 -4.20 7.19
CA ALA A 170 -14.27 -3.56 6.16
C ALA A 170 -14.03 -4.47 4.94
N ARG A 171 -13.84 -5.77 5.17
CA ARG A 171 -13.62 -6.74 4.09
C ARG A 171 -14.85 -6.95 3.20
N GLN A 172 -16.05 -6.66 3.69
CA GLN A 172 -17.34 -6.79 2.98
C GLN A 172 -17.84 -5.46 2.43
N SER A 173 -17.38 -4.35 3.00
CA SER A 173 -17.74 -2.98 2.63
C SER A 173 -17.18 -2.59 1.25
N VAL A 174 -17.99 -1.91 0.45
CA VAL A 174 -17.56 -1.35 -0.85
C VAL A 174 -16.51 -0.27 -0.69
N LEU A 175 -16.53 0.46 0.44
CA LEU A 175 -15.53 1.45 0.82
C LEU A 175 -14.33 0.84 1.52
N ASN A 176 -14.40 -0.41 1.96
CA ASN A 176 -13.54 -1.00 2.99
C ASN A 176 -13.64 -0.22 4.33
N ALA A 177 -14.80 0.29 4.68
CA ALA A 177 -15.03 1.09 5.90
C ALA A 177 -14.85 0.25 7.15
N LEU A 178 -14.08 0.76 8.15
CA LEU A 178 -13.91 0.09 9.45
C LEU A 178 -15.10 0.23 10.36
N ASP A 179 -15.93 1.25 10.17
CA ASP A 179 -17.08 1.54 11.05
C ASP A 179 -18.36 1.62 10.24
N PRO A 180 -19.27 0.65 10.38
CA PRO A 180 -20.54 0.64 9.67
C PRO A 180 -21.45 1.84 10.00
N GLU A 181 -21.27 2.49 11.17
CA GLU A 181 -22.12 3.62 11.56
C GLU A 181 -21.79 4.90 10.77
N VAL A 182 -20.55 5.07 10.31
CA VAL A 182 -20.13 6.24 9.53
C VAL A 182 -19.99 5.96 8.03
N GLU A 183 -20.09 4.70 7.60
CA GLU A 183 -19.89 4.29 6.20
C GLU A 183 -20.75 5.08 5.22
N SER A 184 -22.04 5.23 5.49
CA SER A 184 -22.96 5.99 4.62
C SER A 184 -22.57 7.45 4.49
N ALA A 185 -22.07 8.07 5.56
CA ALA A 185 -21.59 9.46 5.53
C ALA A 185 -20.28 9.59 4.73
N GLN A 186 -19.38 8.64 4.89
CA GLN A 186 -18.13 8.57 4.10
C GLN A 186 -18.43 8.37 2.61
N GLU A 187 -19.39 7.50 2.26
CA GLU A 187 -19.85 7.30 0.89
C GLU A 187 -20.43 8.59 0.29
N ALA A 188 -21.31 9.26 1.04
CA ALA A 188 -21.91 10.51 0.62
C ALA A 188 -20.85 11.60 0.35
N ALA A 189 -19.81 11.71 1.18
CA ALA A 189 -18.71 12.64 0.98
C ALA A 189 -17.94 12.38 -0.33
N VAL A 190 -17.65 11.11 -0.64
CA VAL A 190 -17.00 10.74 -1.91
C VAL A 190 -17.87 11.07 -3.12
N LEU A 191 -19.16 10.78 -3.05
CA LEU A 191 -20.10 11.08 -4.14
C LEU A 191 -20.27 12.58 -4.35
N ALA A 192 -20.41 13.36 -3.27
CA ALA A 192 -20.49 14.83 -3.34
C ALA A 192 -19.22 15.44 -3.96
N ALA A 193 -18.04 14.96 -3.60
CA ALA A 193 -16.79 15.39 -4.22
C ALA A 193 -16.78 15.09 -5.72
N LYS A 194 -17.21 13.89 -6.12
CA LYS A 194 -17.30 13.48 -7.52
C LYS A 194 -18.27 14.37 -8.32
N GLU A 195 -19.45 14.68 -7.77
CA GLU A 195 -20.42 15.57 -8.39
C GLU A 195 -19.89 17.01 -8.53
N ALA A 196 -19.13 17.46 -7.52
CA ALA A 196 -18.44 18.74 -7.55
C ALA A 196 -17.22 18.77 -8.49
N HIS A 197 -16.94 17.69 -9.21
CA HIS A 197 -15.75 17.54 -10.07
C HIS A 197 -14.43 17.70 -9.31
N ASP A 198 -14.41 17.31 -8.05
CA ASP A 198 -13.29 17.39 -7.12
C ASP A 198 -12.90 16.02 -6.59
N SER A 199 -12.07 15.98 -5.56
CA SER A 199 -11.64 14.78 -4.86
C SER A 199 -11.45 15.06 -3.38
N VAL A 200 -11.52 14.00 -2.57
CA VAL A 200 -11.27 14.02 -1.12
C VAL A 200 -10.12 13.12 -0.73
N GLY A 201 -9.48 13.42 0.38
CA GLY A 201 -8.48 12.59 1.03
C GLY A 201 -9.11 11.58 1.97
N GLY A 202 -8.26 10.78 2.60
CA GLY A 202 -8.68 9.83 3.63
C GLY A 202 -7.51 9.18 4.33
N ALA A 203 -7.81 8.39 5.35
CA ALA A 203 -6.84 7.61 6.10
C ALA A 203 -7.19 6.12 6.08
N VAL A 204 -6.18 5.28 6.07
CA VAL A 204 -6.26 3.82 6.14
C VAL A 204 -5.58 3.36 7.42
N LEU A 205 -6.28 2.58 8.24
CA LEU A 205 -5.68 1.85 9.34
C LEU A 205 -5.35 0.43 8.86
N THR A 206 -4.10 0.03 9.06
CA THR A 206 -3.61 -1.31 8.76
C THR A 206 -3.21 -1.99 10.04
N ARG A 207 -3.67 -3.23 10.24
CA ARG A 207 -3.38 -4.07 11.40
C ARG A 207 -2.66 -5.34 10.96
N ALA A 208 -1.67 -5.76 11.75
CA ALA A 208 -1.14 -7.13 11.67
C ALA A 208 -1.28 -7.81 13.03
N THR A 209 -1.84 -9.02 13.04
CA THR A 209 -2.04 -9.87 14.22
C THR A 209 -1.16 -11.09 14.16
N GLY A 210 -0.81 -11.66 15.32
CA GLY A 210 0.02 -12.85 15.42
C GLY A 210 1.50 -12.63 15.12
N VAL A 211 1.96 -11.39 15.01
CA VAL A 211 3.38 -11.07 14.82
C VAL A 211 4.14 -11.39 16.11
N PRO A 212 5.11 -12.33 16.09
CA PRO A 212 5.86 -12.66 17.29
C PRO A 212 6.75 -11.49 17.74
N ALA A 213 7.07 -11.43 19.02
CA ALA A 213 8.07 -10.49 19.50
C ALA A 213 9.44 -10.81 18.90
N GLY A 214 10.19 -9.77 18.52
CA GLY A 214 11.57 -9.94 18.03
C GLY A 214 11.79 -9.71 16.54
N TRP A 215 10.77 -9.31 15.76
CA TRP A 215 10.96 -8.90 14.36
C TRP A 215 11.32 -7.42 14.26
N GLY A 216 12.36 -7.09 13.52
CA GLY A 216 12.88 -5.74 13.36
C GLY A 216 14.28 -5.55 13.93
N GLU A 217 14.82 -4.35 13.79
CA GLU A 217 16.19 -4.01 14.18
C GLU A 217 16.20 -2.81 15.15
N PRO A 218 17.19 -2.72 16.08
CA PRO A 218 17.13 -1.71 17.15
C PRO A 218 17.54 -0.29 16.73
N LEU A 219 18.29 -0.11 15.64
CA LEU A 219 18.83 1.18 15.20
C LEU A 219 18.50 1.50 13.76
N TYR A 220 19.24 0.89 12.86
CA TYR A 220 19.03 1.05 11.43
C TYR A 220 18.12 -0.08 10.93
N TYR A 221 17.17 0.24 10.09
CA TYR A 221 16.17 -0.72 9.61
C TYR A 221 15.16 -1.14 10.69
N LYS A 222 14.85 -0.23 11.61
CA LYS A 222 13.80 -0.41 12.62
C LYS A 222 12.48 -0.76 11.94
N LEU A 223 11.68 -1.65 12.55
CA LEU A 223 10.40 -2.08 11.98
C LEU A 223 9.44 -0.91 11.73
N ASP A 224 9.31 0.03 12.69
CA ASP A 224 8.51 1.24 12.54
C ASP A 224 8.99 2.12 11.37
N ALA A 225 10.31 2.30 11.21
CA ALA A 225 10.88 3.08 10.14
C ALA A 225 10.66 2.43 8.75
N VAL A 226 10.81 1.10 8.63
CA VAL A 226 10.59 0.39 7.37
C VAL A 226 9.11 0.34 7.02
N LEU A 227 8.21 0.18 8.00
CA LEU A 227 6.76 0.29 7.80
C LEU A 227 6.40 1.70 7.31
N ALA A 228 6.97 2.75 7.92
CA ALA A 228 6.74 4.13 7.47
C ALA A 228 7.28 4.36 6.05
N GLU A 229 8.47 3.86 5.69
CA GLU A 229 9.01 3.90 4.33
C GLU A 229 8.08 3.20 3.33
N ALA A 230 7.63 1.98 3.68
CA ALA A 230 6.75 1.17 2.85
C ALA A 230 5.43 1.89 2.54
N MET A 231 4.78 2.44 3.57
CA MET A 231 3.51 3.17 3.45
C MET A 231 3.68 4.52 2.77
N MET A 232 4.74 5.29 3.12
CA MET A 232 5.03 6.58 2.47
C MET A 232 5.40 6.41 0.99
N GLY A 233 5.92 5.24 0.61
CA GLY A 233 6.16 4.85 -0.79
C GLY A 233 4.89 4.60 -1.61
N ILE A 234 3.70 4.57 -1.00
CA ILE A 234 2.43 4.42 -1.72
C ILE A 234 2.04 5.77 -2.35
N ASN A 235 1.53 5.71 -3.59
CA ASN A 235 1.10 6.91 -4.30
C ASN A 235 0.05 7.69 -3.49
N ALA A 236 0.23 9.00 -3.39
CA ALA A 236 -0.61 9.94 -2.64
C ALA A 236 -0.51 9.86 -1.10
N ALA A 237 0.23 8.94 -0.50
CA ALA A 237 0.51 8.97 0.94
C ALA A 237 1.25 10.26 1.33
N LYS A 238 0.89 10.85 2.49
CA LYS A 238 1.42 12.14 2.97
C LYS A 238 1.82 12.13 4.44
N ALA A 239 1.29 11.20 5.23
CA ALA A 239 1.72 10.95 6.59
C ALA A 239 1.56 9.47 6.92
N VAL A 240 2.34 9.00 7.88
CA VAL A 240 2.28 7.64 8.44
C VAL A 240 2.39 7.76 9.94
N GLU A 241 1.57 7.05 10.67
CA GLU A 241 1.58 6.99 12.13
C GLU A 241 1.68 5.54 12.59
N ILE A 242 2.44 5.30 13.64
CA ILE A 242 2.60 4.01 14.30
C ILE A 242 1.95 4.10 15.68
N GLY A 243 1.04 3.17 16.01
CA GLY A 243 0.32 3.19 17.28
C GLY A 243 -0.45 4.49 17.49
N ALA A 244 -0.24 5.15 18.63
CA ALA A 244 -0.86 6.44 18.96
C ALA A 244 -0.40 7.61 18.07
N GLY A 245 0.65 7.42 17.26
CA GLY A 245 1.10 8.39 16.26
C GLY A 245 1.36 9.77 16.84
N ALA A 246 0.85 10.82 16.19
CA ALA A 246 1.02 12.21 16.63
C ALA A 246 0.34 12.50 17.98
N ALA A 247 -0.64 11.70 18.41
CA ALA A 247 -1.28 11.86 19.72
C ALA A 247 -0.29 11.62 20.87
N ALA A 248 0.67 10.71 20.71
CA ALA A 248 1.71 10.41 21.71
C ALA A 248 2.49 11.65 22.13
N ALA A 249 2.71 12.62 21.22
CA ALA A 249 3.42 13.87 21.54
C ALA A 249 2.65 14.79 22.51
N ARG A 250 1.36 14.52 22.76
CA ARG A 250 0.50 15.28 23.68
C ARG A 250 0.25 14.53 24.99
N MET A 251 0.67 13.28 25.09
CA MET A 251 0.54 12.43 26.28
C MET A 251 1.70 12.65 27.24
N LYS A 252 1.44 12.46 28.53
CA LYS A 252 2.51 12.30 29.52
C LYS A 252 3.07 10.88 29.44
N GLY A 253 4.31 10.68 29.90
CA GLY A 253 4.92 9.35 29.90
C GLY A 253 4.07 8.29 30.63
N SER A 254 3.44 8.66 31.76
CA SER A 254 2.52 7.79 32.50
C SER A 254 1.23 7.41 31.77
N GLU A 255 0.85 8.17 30.74
CA GLU A 255 -0.33 7.94 29.91
C GLU A 255 0.05 7.15 28.64
N ASN A 256 1.25 7.41 28.11
CA ASN A 256 1.74 6.79 26.88
C ASN A 256 2.38 5.41 27.10
N ASN A 257 2.98 5.18 28.28
CA ASN A 257 3.70 3.93 28.53
C ASN A 257 2.73 2.74 28.59
N ASP A 258 3.00 1.72 27.78
CA ASP A 258 2.29 0.45 27.78
C ASP A 258 2.81 -0.39 28.96
N ALA A 259 2.03 -0.48 30.04
CA ALA A 259 2.45 -1.22 31.24
C ALA A 259 2.57 -2.71 30.92
N ILE A 260 3.64 -3.35 31.42
CA ILE A 260 3.92 -4.77 31.21
C ILE A 260 3.34 -5.54 32.39
N THR A 261 2.47 -6.51 32.12
CA THR A 261 1.84 -7.40 33.10
C THR A 261 2.20 -8.87 32.78
N PRO A 262 1.91 -9.81 33.69
CA PRO A 262 2.11 -11.23 33.39
C PRO A 262 1.30 -11.74 32.18
N GLU A 263 0.19 -11.05 31.87
CA GLU A 263 -0.71 -11.38 30.75
C GLU A 263 -0.31 -10.72 29.43
N GLY A 264 0.68 -9.79 29.43
CA GLY A 264 1.13 -9.02 28.28
C GLY A 264 1.10 -7.52 28.54
N PHE A 265 0.94 -6.71 27.52
CA PHE A 265 0.85 -5.25 27.65
C PHE A 265 -0.58 -4.81 27.96
N ALA A 266 -0.74 -3.88 28.92
CA ALA A 266 -2.04 -3.37 29.34
C ALA A 266 -2.66 -2.37 28.35
N SER A 267 -1.87 -1.82 27.45
CA SER A 267 -2.26 -0.90 26.37
C SER A 267 -1.32 -1.09 25.19
N ASN A 268 -1.62 -0.47 24.05
CA ASN A 268 -0.81 -0.58 22.84
C ASN A 268 -0.62 0.79 22.15
N ASN A 269 -0.19 1.79 22.93
CA ASN A 269 0.12 3.12 22.41
C ASN A 269 1.33 3.10 21.45
N SER A 270 2.28 2.18 21.69
CA SER A 270 3.45 1.96 20.84
C SER A 270 3.13 1.26 19.51
N GLY A 271 1.89 0.77 19.34
CA GLY A 271 1.46 0.10 18.11
C GLY A 271 2.19 -1.22 17.83
N GLY A 272 2.50 -1.98 18.90
CA GLY A 272 3.16 -3.29 18.80
C GLY A 272 4.67 -3.24 18.58
N ILE A 273 5.30 -2.07 18.66
CA ILE A 273 6.73 -1.88 18.36
C ILE A 273 7.42 -1.10 19.47
N LEU A 274 8.46 -1.69 20.05
CA LEU A 274 9.31 -1.06 21.05
C LEU A 274 10.77 -1.07 20.58
N GLY A 275 11.40 0.10 20.55
CA GLY A 275 12.79 0.23 20.12
C GLY A 275 13.09 -0.22 18.69
N GLY A 276 12.06 -0.29 17.82
CA GLY A 276 12.17 -0.75 16.43
C GLY A 276 11.97 -2.25 16.24
N ILE A 277 11.53 -2.96 17.27
CA ILE A 277 11.34 -4.41 17.30
C ILE A 277 9.90 -4.69 17.75
N SER A 278 9.24 -5.68 17.13
CA SER A 278 7.89 -6.11 17.52
C SER A 278 7.90 -6.67 18.95
N ASN A 279 6.85 -6.36 19.72
CA ASN A 279 6.71 -6.75 21.11
C ASN A 279 5.76 -7.95 21.33
N GLY A 280 5.07 -8.41 20.30
CA GLY A 280 4.10 -9.52 20.35
C GLY A 280 2.63 -9.07 20.31
N ASP A 281 2.36 -7.78 20.51
CA ASP A 281 1.02 -7.22 20.33
C ASP A 281 0.71 -6.96 18.84
N ASP A 282 -0.55 -6.66 18.56
CA ASP A 282 -1.00 -6.25 17.24
C ASP A 282 -0.24 -5.01 16.77
N LEU A 283 0.21 -5.02 15.52
CA LEU A 283 0.83 -3.86 14.89
C LEU A 283 -0.26 -2.97 14.29
N TYR A 284 -0.18 -1.65 14.55
CA TYR A 284 -1.09 -0.66 13.99
C TYR A 284 -0.34 0.45 13.26
N VAL A 285 -0.70 0.63 11.99
CA VAL A 285 -0.14 1.68 11.12
C VAL A 285 -1.26 2.45 10.44
N THR A 286 -1.32 3.77 10.66
CA THR A 286 -2.23 4.66 9.94
C THR A 286 -1.50 5.34 8.79
N THR A 287 -2.09 5.29 7.60
CA THR A 287 -1.56 5.95 6.39
C THR A 287 -2.54 6.98 5.88
N TRP A 288 -2.10 8.25 5.80
CA TRP A 288 -2.89 9.39 5.35
C TRP A 288 -2.66 9.68 3.88
N PHE A 289 -3.75 9.77 3.11
CA PHE A 289 -3.74 10.01 1.68
C PHE A 289 -4.30 11.38 1.35
N LYS A 290 -3.55 12.16 0.55
CA LYS A 290 -4.07 13.41 0.00
C LYS A 290 -5.17 13.16 -1.04
N PRO A 291 -6.03 14.15 -1.32
CA PRO A 291 -6.95 14.11 -2.44
C PRO A 291 -6.24 13.80 -3.76
N THR A 292 -6.93 13.13 -4.68
CA THR A 292 -6.42 12.86 -6.03
C THR A 292 -6.17 14.19 -6.75
N PRO A 293 -4.96 14.46 -7.27
CA PRO A 293 -4.65 15.76 -7.88
C PRO A 293 -5.33 15.98 -9.24
N SER A 294 -5.79 14.91 -9.85
CA SER A 294 -6.45 14.92 -11.17
C SER A 294 -7.95 15.19 -11.00
N ILE A 295 -8.33 16.46 -10.97
CA ILE A 295 -9.72 16.93 -10.83
C ILE A 295 -10.23 17.60 -12.11
N PHE A 296 -11.56 17.72 -12.25
CA PHE A 296 -12.20 18.29 -13.45
C PHE A 296 -12.54 19.77 -13.30
N LYS A 297 -11.94 20.45 -12.31
CA LYS A 297 -11.98 21.91 -12.16
C LYS A 297 -10.87 22.56 -12.97
N GLU A 298 -11.06 23.83 -13.34
CA GLU A 298 -10.01 24.62 -13.96
C GLU A 298 -8.87 24.87 -12.94
N GLN A 299 -7.64 24.65 -13.37
CA GLN A 299 -6.45 24.81 -12.54
C GLN A 299 -5.39 25.63 -13.30
N GLN A 300 -4.61 26.40 -12.55
CA GLN A 300 -3.45 27.09 -13.08
C GLN A 300 -2.23 26.17 -13.06
N SER A 301 -1.43 26.19 -14.12
CA SER A 301 -0.21 25.43 -14.24
C SER A 301 0.81 26.10 -15.17
N LEU A 302 1.89 25.36 -15.48
CA LEU A 302 2.93 25.76 -16.43
C LEU A 302 3.02 24.75 -17.58
N THR A 303 3.36 25.26 -18.76
CA THR A 303 3.80 24.42 -19.87
C THR A 303 5.22 23.90 -19.64
N THR A 304 5.68 22.96 -20.47
CA THR A 304 7.08 22.48 -20.51
C THR A 304 8.06 23.57 -20.92
N GLU A 305 7.60 24.63 -21.60
CA GLU A 305 8.34 25.81 -22.00
C GLU A 305 8.37 26.91 -20.93
N GLY A 306 7.65 26.72 -19.79
CA GLY A 306 7.61 27.67 -18.66
C GLY A 306 6.51 28.73 -18.77
N GLU A 307 5.59 28.61 -19.70
CA GLU A 307 4.48 29.55 -19.89
C GLU A 307 3.33 29.23 -18.92
N SER A 308 2.72 30.29 -18.35
CA SER A 308 1.54 30.13 -17.48
C SER A 308 0.32 29.75 -18.30
N ILE A 309 -0.42 28.73 -17.84
CA ILE A 309 -1.62 28.23 -18.51
C ILE A 309 -2.72 27.91 -17.50
N ARG A 310 -3.98 28.15 -17.88
CA ARG A 310 -5.16 27.56 -17.23
C ARG A 310 -5.66 26.39 -18.06
N TYR A 311 -5.95 25.29 -17.42
CA TYR A 311 -6.44 24.10 -18.09
C TYR A 311 -7.47 23.35 -17.25
N LYS A 312 -8.31 22.58 -17.92
CA LYS A 312 -9.25 21.66 -17.30
C LYS A 312 -8.91 20.25 -17.76
N LEU A 313 -8.65 19.36 -16.81
CA LEU A 313 -8.33 17.97 -17.10
C LEU A 313 -9.55 17.24 -17.68
N LYS A 314 -9.28 16.29 -18.57
CA LYS A 314 -10.25 15.29 -19.06
C LYS A 314 -9.70 13.91 -18.71
N GLY A 315 -10.55 12.94 -18.45
CA GLY A 315 -10.10 11.57 -18.16
C GLY A 315 -10.94 10.89 -17.08
N ARG A 316 -10.41 9.80 -16.55
CA ARG A 316 -11.07 8.97 -15.53
C ARG A 316 -10.15 8.86 -14.30
N HIS A 317 -10.59 9.41 -13.17
CA HIS A 317 -9.80 9.46 -11.94
C HIS A 317 -10.62 9.01 -10.73
N ASP A 318 -9.94 8.51 -9.69
CA ASP A 318 -10.57 8.15 -8.42
C ASP A 318 -10.97 9.42 -7.66
N PRO A 319 -12.21 9.57 -7.18
CA PRO A 319 -12.59 10.69 -6.33
C PRO A 319 -11.96 10.62 -4.94
N CYS A 320 -11.64 9.40 -4.46
CA CYS A 320 -10.86 9.16 -3.25
C CYS A 320 -9.91 7.98 -3.47
N VAL A 321 -8.59 8.24 -3.50
CA VAL A 321 -7.60 7.18 -3.76
C VAL A 321 -7.38 6.26 -2.55
N ALA A 322 -7.72 6.70 -1.32
CA ALA A 322 -7.55 5.93 -0.10
C ALA A 322 -8.31 4.59 -0.16
N ILE A 323 -9.50 4.55 -0.80
CA ILE A 323 -10.33 3.35 -0.94
C ILE A 323 -9.52 2.20 -1.56
N ARG A 324 -8.79 2.47 -2.65
CA ARG A 324 -7.91 1.48 -3.28
C ARG A 324 -6.57 1.35 -2.55
N GLY A 325 -6.20 2.36 -1.79
CA GLY A 325 -5.04 2.38 -0.93
C GLY A 325 -5.07 1.31 0.15
N VAL A 326 -6.25 0.90 0.63
CA VAL A 326 -6.43 -0.13 1.67
C VAL A 326 -5.66 -1.40 1.31
N ILE A 327 -5.88 -1.95 0.12
CA ILE A 327 -5.27 -3.22 -0.30
C ILE A 327 -3.75 -3.06 -0.53
N VAL A 328 -3.33 -1.86 -0.93
CA VAL A 328 -1.90 -1.56 -1.11
C VAL A 328 -1.19 -1.46 0.24
N CYS A 329 -1.84 -0.88 1.26
CA CYS A 329 -1.32 -0.83 2.63
C CYS A 329 -1.16 -2.25 3.21
N GLU A 330 -2.18 -3.12 3.04
CA GLU A 330 -2.06 -4.54 3.42
C GLU A 330 -0.85 -5.21 2.75
N ALA A 331 -0.70 -5.01 1.43
CA ALA A 331 0.39 -5.61 0.66
C ALA A 331 1.77 -5.13 1.12
N MET A 332 1.92 -3.82 1.37
CA MET A 332 3.20 -3.25 1.80
C MET A 332 3.56 -3.64 3.23
N MET A 333 2.58 -3.75 4.14
CA MET A 333 2.80 -4.29 5.48
C MET A 333 3.22 -5.76 5.41
N ALA A 334 2.55 -6.58 4.61
CA ALA A 334 2.89 -8.00 4.45
C ALA A 334 4.31 -8.19 3.91
N LEU A 335 4.71 -7.43 2.89
CA LEU A 335 6.07 -7.47 2.35
C LEU A 335 7.11 -7.07 3.39
N THR A 336 6.84 -6.05 4.19
CA THR A 336 7.73 -5.60 5.26
C THR A 336 7.89 -6.69 6.33
N LEU A 337 6.77 -7.26 6.82
CA LEU A 337 6.81 -8.27 7.86
C LEU A 337 7.47 -9.57 7.39
N ALA A 338 7.23 -9.99 6.15
CA ALA A 338 7.90 -11.15 5.56
C ALA A 338 9.41 -10.93 5.42
N ASP A 339 9.86 -9.72 5.04
CA ASP A 339 11.29 -9.36 5.01
C ASP A 339 11.91 -9.41 6.41
N MET A 340 11.22 -8.87 7.44
CA MET A 340 11.66 -8.88 8.83
C MET A 340 11.73 -10.30 9.41
N ALA A 341 10.78 -11.17 9.08
CA ALA A 341 10.82 -12.57 9.47
C ALA A 341 12.06 -13.27 8.95
N LEU A 342 12.41 -13.07 7.69
CA LEU A 342 13.62 -13.65 7.07
C LEU A 342 14.91 -13.05 7.63
N LEU A 343 14.95 -11.76 7.95
CA LEU A 343 16.10 -11.11 8.58
C LEU A 343 16.34 -11.64 9.98
N GLY A 344 15.28 -11.87 10.76
CA GLY A 344 15.35 -12.32 12.16
C GLY A 344 15.85 -13.75 12.37
N LEU A 345 15.88 -14.60 11.31
CA LEU A 345 16.25 -16.02 11.44
C LEU A 345 17.65 -16.24 12.05
N GLY A 346 18.60 -15.37 11.76
CA GLY A 346 19.98 -15.48 12.26
C GLY A 346 20.26 -14.74 13.58
N SER A 347 19.26 -14.13 14.22
CA SER A 347 19.45 -13.25 15.37
C SER A 347 19.80 -14.00 16.66
N ARG A 348 19.54 -15.31 16.73
CA ARG A 348 19.86 -16.17 17.88
C ARG A 348 20.61 -17.43 17.45
N MET A 349 21.65 -17.81 18.22
CA MET A 349 22.40 -19.03 17.96
C MET A 349 21.56 -20.30 18.07
N GLU A 350 20.53 -20.31 18.93
CA GLU A 350 19.58 -21.43 19.05
C GLU A 350 18.80 -21.67 17.75
N HIS A 351 18.40 -20.61 17.02
CA HIS A 351 17.73 -20.74 15.73
C HIS A 351 18.65 -21.39 14.68
N LEU A 352 19.91 -20.91 14.60
CA LEU A 352 20.91 -21.50 13.70
C LEU A 352 21.23 -22.95 14.08
N ALA A 353 21.33 -23.24 15.39
CA ALA A 353 21.58 -24.60 15.87
C ALA A 353 20.41 -25.54 15.54
N ALA A 354 19.16 -25.08 15.66
CA ALA A 354 17.98 -25.87 15.31
C ALA A 354 17.95 -26.26 13.82
N ILE A 355 18.44 -25.37 12.94
CA ILE A 355 18.49 -25.62 11.50
C ILE A 355 19.65 -26.52 11.09
N TYR A 356 20.86 -26.29 11.65
CA TYR A 356 22.10 -26.89 11.14
C TYR A 356 22.66 -28.04 12.01
N ARG A 357 22.26 -28.17 13.29
CA ARG A 357 22.64 -29.34 14.09
C ARG A 357 21.67 -30.48 13.78
N ARG A 358 22.21 -31.53 13.18
CA ARG A 358 21.55 -32.83 12.97
C ARG A 358 21.67 -33.73 14.20
#